data_ac29537f5d3aa6ccfa39fc2ac4d4f23d
#
_entry.id   ac29537f5d3aa6ccfa39fc2ac4d4f23d
#
_cell.length_a   1.000
_cell.length_b   1.000
_cell.length_c   1.000
_cell.angle_alpha   90.00
_cell.angle_beta   90.00
_cell.angle_gamma   90.00
#
_symmetry.space_group_name_H-M   'P 1'
#
loop_
_entity.id
_entity.type
_entity.pdbx_description
1 polymer ?
#
loop_
_entity_poly.entity_id
_entity_poly.type
_entity_poly.pdbx_seq_one_letter_code
_entity_poly.pdbx_strand_id
1 'polypeptide(L)'
;MLPREETDAVSSDSFIGRVAEVIRGEARVGAPAEAKLTDARGQTQYILVEPDAAGASFHQGTEVLIVEQRGAVFRAAENRTAALSRNS
;
A
#
# COMPACT_ATOMS: atom_id res chain seq x y z
N MET A 1 -22.71 15.64 12.16
CA MET A 1 -22.16 15.51 11.89
C MET A 1 -21.56 15.46 11.39
N LEU A 2 -21.27 15.20 11.06
CA LEU A 2 -20.68 15.06 10.56
C LEU A 2 -20.04 15.10 9.84
N PRO A 3 -20.01 15.44 9.64
CA PRO A 3 -19.34 15.38 8.40
C PRO A 3 -17.92 15.39 8.40
N ARG A 4 -17.44 15.85 9.12
CA ARG A 4 -16.14 15.86 9.16
C ARG A 4 -15.54 14.68 9.14
N GLU A 5 -16.17 13.89 9.50
CA GLU A 5 -15.59 12.71 9.56
C GLU A 5 -15.35 12.13 8.34
N GLU A 6 -16.01 12.49 7.38
CA GLU A 6 -15.74 11.90 6.16
C GLU A 6 -14.41 12.24 5.71
N THR A 7 -13.93 13.32 6.12
CA THR A 7 -12.61 13.68 5.78
C THR A 7 -11.63 12.70 6.32
N ASP A 8 -11.86 12.27 7.53
CA ASP A 8 -10.96 11.34 8.12
C ASP A 8 -11.02 10.02 7.44
N ALA A 9 -12.17 9.59 7.08
CA ALA A 9 -12.29 8.33 6.42
C ALA A 9 -11.53 8.34 5.12
N VAL A 10 -11.58 9.45 4.44
CA VAL A 10 -10.92 9.53 3.18
C VAL A 10 -9.43 9.32 3.32
N SER A 11 -8.87 9.80 4.38
CA SER A 11 -7.42 9.84 4.43
C SER A 11 -6.78 8.48 4.46
N SER A 12 -7.32 7.50 5.15
CA SER A 12 -6.64 6.22 5.19
C SER A 12 -7.44 5.10 4.58
N ASP A 13 -8.74 5.09 4.76
CA ASP A 13 -9.52 3.99 4.21
C ASP A 13 -9.49 4.00 2.70
N SER A 14 -9.33 5.16 2.10
CA SER A 14 -9.34 5.22 0.65
C SER A 14 -8.10 4.60 0.03
N PHE A 15 -7.09 4.27 0.83
CA PHE A 15 -5.90 3.62 0.30
C PHE A 15 -6.09 2.12 0.15
N ILE A 16 -7.02 1.53 0.88
CA ILE A 16 -7.26 0.10 0.78
C ILE A 16 -7.76 -0.22 -0.63
N GLY A 17 -7.14 -1.22 -1.25
CA GLY A 17 -7.50 -1.60 -2.60
C GLY A 17 -6.72 -0.88 -3.67
N ARG A 18 -5.84 0.03 -3.29
CA ARG A 18 -5.02 0.73 -4.26
C ARG A 18 -3.65 0.08 -4.38
N VAL A 19 -3.02 0.31 -5.51
CA VAL A 19 -1.69 -0.24 -5.78
C VAL A 19 -0.66 0.81 -5.39
N ALA A 20 0.37 0.37 -4.67
CA ALA A 20 1.48 1.21 -4.29
C ALA A 20 2.77 0.61 -4.82
N GLU A 21 3.81 1.43 -4.92
CA GLU A 21 5.11 0.97 -5.38
C GLU A 21 6.13 1.23 -4.28
N VAL A 22 6.88 0.21 -3.91
CA VAL A 22 7.93 0.37 -2.91
C VAL A 22 9.05 1.20 -3.53
N ILE A 23 9.41 2.30 -2.88
CA ILE A 23 10.37 3.23 -3.46
C ILE A 23 11.67 3.29 -2.68
N ARG A 24 11.74 2.67 -1.53
CA ARG A 24 12.96 2.74 -0.73
C ARG A 24 13.07 1.51 0.15
N GLY A 25 14.21 0.83 0.08
CA GLY A 25 14.49 -0.28 0.96
C GLY A 25 13.75 -1.54 0.58
N GLU A 26 13.59 -2.40 1.54
CA GLU A 26 12.91 -3.66 1.34
C GLU A 26 11.91 -3.84 2.48
N ALA A 27 10.66 -4.10 2.14
CA ALA A 27 9.61 -4.26 3.13
C ALA A 27 9.54 -5.71 3.57
N ARG A 28 9.51 -5.93 4.89
CA ARG A 28 9.35 -7.25 5.47
C ARG A 28 8.38 -7.14 6.63
N VAL A 29 7.86 -8.28 7.06
CA VAL A 29 6.99 -8.28 8.22
C VAL A 29 7.79 -7.77 9.41
N GLY A 30 7.27 -6.72 10.05
CA GLY A 30 7.96 -6.08 11.16
C GLY A 30 9.00 -5.06 10.75
N ALA A 31 9.24 -4.89 9.45
CA ALA A 31 10.22 -3.93 8.96
C ALA A 31 9.65 -3.26 7.71
N PRO A 32 8.75 -2.29 7.88
CA PRO A 32 8.09 -1.67 6.73
C PRO A 32 9.05 -0.82 5.90
N ALA A 33 8.69 -0.62 4.66
CA ALA A 33 9.45 0.22 3.75
C ALA A 33 8.53 1.29 3.18
N GLU A 34 9.13 2.34 2.67
CA GLU A 34 8.37 3.45 2.12
C GLU A 34 7.86 3.11 0.73
N ALA A 35 6.62 3.44 0.47
CA ALA A 35 5.99 3.22 -0.82
C ALA A 35 5.20 4.45 -1.20
N LYS A 36 4.92 4.59 -2.48
CA LYS A 36 4.10 5.70 -2.95
C LYS A 36 2.87 5.14 -3.63
N LEU A 37 1.78 5.87 -3.52
CA LEU A 37 0.57 5.55 -4.24
C LEU A 37 -0.12 6.83 -4.66
N THR A 38 -1.01 6.72 -5.63
CA THR A 38 -1.82 7.85 -6.07
C THR A 38 -3.21 7.67 -5.50
N ASP A 39 -3.69 8.68 -4.78
CA ASP A 39 -5.00 8.57 -4.14
C ASP A 39 -6.10 8.92 -5.14
N ALA A 40 -7.34 8.91 -4.63
CA ALA A 40 -8.49 9.10 -5.50
C ALA A 40 -8.51 10.47 -6.17
N ARG A 41 -7.79 11.42 -5.60
CA ARG A 41 -7.74 12.76 -6.17
C ARG A 41 -6.59 12.95 -7.12
N GLY A 42 -5.79 11.92 -7.35
CA GLY A 42 -4.64 12.04 -8.24
C GLY A 42 -3.39 12.54 -7.57
N GLN A 43 -3.38 12.63 -6.25
CA GLN A 43 -2.20 13.10 -5.54
C GLN A 43 -1.36 11.94 -5.07
N THR A 44 -0.05 12.12 -5.10
CA THR A 44 0.87 11.09 -4.65
C THR A 44 0.98 11.14 -3.13
N GLN A 45 0.82 9.99 -2.51
CA GLN A 45 0.95 9.85 -1.07
C GLN A 45 2.08 8.88 -0.77
N TYR A 46 2.82 9.15 0.30
CA TYR A 46 3.91 8.30 0.73
C TYR A 46 3.50 7.60 2.01
N ILE A 47 3.60 6.29 2.03
CA ILE A 47 3.13 5.49 3.15
C ILE A 47 4.17 4.42 3.46
N LEU A 48 4.02 3.79 4.62
CA LEU A 48 4.86 2.67 4.98
C LEU A 48 4.07 1.40 4.75
N VAL A 49 4.69 0.41 4.11
CA VAL A 49 4.02 -0.85 3.82
C VAL A 49 4.86 -2.01 4.31
N GLU A 50 4.19 -3.08 4.68
CA GLU A 50 4.84 -4.33 5.00
C GLU A 50 4.00 -5.46 4.44
N PRO A 51 4.59 -6.64 4.20
CA PRO A 51 3.82 -7.76 3.66
C PRO A 51 2.76 -8.23 4.63
N ASP A 52 1.63 -8.68 4.11
CA ASP A 52 0.58 -9.22 4.96
C ASP A 52 0.81 -10.71 5.23
N ALA A 53 1.75 -11.35 4.58
CA ALA A 53 2.04 -12.76 4.75
C ALA A 53 3.44 -12.95 5.31
N ALA A 54 3.56 -13.81 6.30
CA ALA A 54 4.86 -14.12 6.91
C ALA A 54 5.79 -14.68 5.84
N GLY A 55 7.04 -14.28 5.88
CA GLY A 55 8.01 -14.77 4.93
C GLY A 55 8.05 -14.03 3.61
N ALA A 56 7.11 -13.16 3.36
CA ALA A 56 7.12 -12.38 2.14
C ALA A 56 7.98 -11.13 2.32
N SER A 57 8.45 -10.58 1.22
CA SER A 57 9.17 -9.31 1.25
C SER A 57 8.95 -8.61 -0.08
N PHE A 58 9.06 -7.28 -0.05
CA PHE A 58 8.92 -6.45 -1.25
C PHE A 58 10.16 -5.61 -1.37
N HIS A 59 10.87 -5.74 -2.47
CA HIS A 59 12.04 -4.89 -2.67
C HIS A 59 11.62 -3.65 -3.47
N GLN A 60 12.56 -2.75 -3.59
CA GLN A 60 12.31 -1.49 -4.28
C GLN A 60 11.83 -1.76 -5.71
N GLY A 61 10.77 -1.07 -6.11
CA GLY A 61 10.18 -1.24 -7.42
C GLY A 61 9.04 -2.22 -7.46
N THR A 62 8.79 -2.94 -6.39
CA THR A 62 7.69 -3.91 -6.36
C THR A 62 6.36 -3.19 -6.23
N GLU A 63 5.38 -3.60 -7.04
CA GLU A 63 4.03 -3.09 -6.91
C GLU A 63 3.25 -3.97 -5.95
N VAL A 64 2.53 -3.35 -5.04
CA VAL A 64 1.80 -4.08 -4.02
C VAL A 64 0.39 -3.53 -3.94
N LEU A 65 -0.53 -4.38 -3.51
CA LEU A 65 -1.92 -4.01 -3.31
C LEU A 65 -2.16 -3.81 -1.84
N ILE A 66 -2.66 -2.64 -1.46
CA ILE A 66 -2.92 -2.32 -0.06
C ILE A 66 -4.15 -3.08 0.38
N VAL A 67 -4.04 -3.89 1.42
CA VAL A 67 -5.14 -4.73 1.87
C VAL A 67 -5.63 -4.36 3.26
N GLU A 68 -4.79 -3.70 4.08
CA GLU A 68 -5.19 -3.44 5.45
C GLU A 68 -4.34 -2.33 6.02
N GLN A 69 -4.85 -1.63 7.00
CA GLN A 69 -4.07 -0.63 7.74
C GLN A 69 -3.90 -1.09 9.17
N ARG A 70 -2.66 -1.02 9.63
CA ARG A 70 -2.34 -1.38 11.01
C ARG A 70 -1.57 -0.22 11.61
N GLY A 71 -2.28 0.69 12.30
CA GLY A 71 -1.63 1.86 12.85
C GLY A 71 -1.09 2.75 11.75
N ALA A 72 0.17 3.06 11.82
CA ALA A 72 0.83 3.92 10.83
C ALA A 72 1.38 3.14 9.64
N VAL A 73 1.21 1.83 9.63
CA VAL A 73 1.78 0.98 8.59
C VAL A 73 0.64 0.28 7.85
N PHE A 74 0.75 0.20 6.53
CA PHE A 74 -0.24 -0.50 5.73
C PHE A 74 0.29 -1.88 5.39
N ARG A 75 -0.58 -2.87 5.44
CA ARG A 75 -0.22 -4.22 5.03
C ARG A 75 -0.64 -4.41 3.59
N ALA A 76 0.18 -5.10 2.84
CA ALA A 76 -0.03 -5.20 1.42
C ALA A 76 0.34 -6.58 0.92
N ALA A 77 -0.21 -6.94 -0.23
CA ALA A 77 0.13 -8.17 -0.91
C ALA A 77 0.75 -7.81 -2.23
N GLU A 78 1.62 -8.68 -2.74
CA GLU A 78 2.23 -8.42 -4.03
C GLU A 78 1.14 -8.37 -5.10
N ASN A 79 1.26 -7.42 -6.03
CA ASN A 79 0.25 -7.26 -7.06
C ASN A 79 0.48 -8.27 -8.17
N ARG A 80 0.06 -9.50 -7.93
CA ARG A 80 0.31 -10.57 -8.88
C ARG A 80 -0.53 -10.48 -10.12
N THR A 81 -1.66 -9.80 -10.01
CA THR A 81 -2.52 -9.64 -11.17
C THR A 81 -1.80 -8.93 -12.30
N ALA A 82 -1.05 -7.90 -11.95
CA ALA A 82 -0.30 -7.18 -12.97
C ALA A 82 0.78 -8.07 -13.59
N ALA A 83 1.44 -8.85 -12.77
CA ALA A 83 2.48 -9.73 -13.28
C ALA A 83 1.90 -10.81 -14.19
N LEU A 84 0.76 -11.36 -13.83
CA LEU A 84 0.14 -12.36 -14.65
C LEU A 84 -0.30 -11.79 -15.99
N SER A 85 -0.84 -10.60 -15.96
CA SER A 85 -1.27 -9.98 -17.20
C SER A 85 -0.11 -9.78 -18.16
N ARG A 86 1.02 -9.40 -17.62
CA ARG A 86 2.16 -9.17 -18.47
C ARG A 86 2.68 -10.45 -19.09
N ASN A 87 2.54 -11.55 -18.39
CA ASN A 87 3.05 -12.81 -18.88
C ASN A 87 2.11 -13.51 -19.83
N SER A 88 0.93 -13.02 -19.95
CA SER A 88 -0.04 -13.60 -20.89
C SER A 88 0.02 -12.98 -22.27
#